data_b3f35725c9f19eac981af296b66e7f29
#
_entry.id   b3f35725c9f19eac981af296b66e7f29
#
_cell.length_a   1.000
_cell.length_b   1.000
_cell.length_c   1.000
_cell.angle_alpha   90.00
_cell.angle_beta   90.00
_cell.angle_gamma   90.00
#
_symmetry.space_group_name_H-M   'P 1'
#
loop_
_entity.id
_entity.type
_entity.pdbx_description
1 polymer ?
#
loop_
_entity_poly.entity_id
_entity_poly.type
_entity_poly.pdbx_seq_one_letter_code
_entity_poly.pdbx_strand_id
1 'polypeptide(L)'
;TSLARFELPLQLMQDAPSITRITRDVLTTLARQGHVYDEIRFAPQLHTRAGLRQQDAIEAVLAGREQALRAFPDYRCGILLCCMCIGPETVNMAENLETVRLTRAYLGSGVVGMDLAGAEGIVPLRNFHPIFDLARELALPFTCHAGDSQGPDTVRDALDFGAKRIGHGHH
;
A
#
# COMPACT_ATOMS: atom_id res chain seq x y z
N THR A 1 -17.14 -6.97 10.47
CA THR A 1 -16.26 -5.81 10.35
C THR A 1 -16.00 -5.46 8.90
N SER A 2 -15.74 -4.20 8.59
CA SER A 2 -15.44 -3.72 7.24
C SER A 2 -14.25 -4.48 6.61
N LEU A 3 -13.23 -4.77 7.40
CA LEU A 3 -12.02 -5.49 6.98
C LEU A 3 -12.29 -6.95 6.51
N ALA A 4 -13.33 -7.62 7.03
CA ALA A 4 -13.66 -8.97 6.58
C ALA A 4 -14.08 -9.04 5.09
N ARG A 5 -14.50 -7.93 4.50
CA ARG A 5 -14.87 -7.86 3.08
C ARG A 5 -13.67 -7.98 2.13
N PHE A 6 -12.46 -7.70 2.61
CA PHE A 6 -11.25 -7.85 1.82
C PHE A 6 -10.77 -9.31 1.73
N GLU A 7 -11.27 -10.21 2.58
CA GLU A 7 -10.77 -11.59 2.63
C GLU A 7 -11.01 -12.35 1.32
N LEU A 8 -12.21 -12.24 0.74
CA LEU A 8 -12.51 -12.92 -0.52
C LEU A 8 -11.64 -12.44 -1.69
N PRO A 9 -11.50 -11.12 -1.97
CA PRO A 9 -10.55 -10.63 -2.96
C PRO A 9 -9.12 -11.10 -2.70
N LEU A 10 -8.66 -11.07 -1.46
CA LEU A 10 -7.31 -11.52 -1.10
C LEU A 10 -7.08 -13.00 -1.39
N GLN A 11 -8.09 -13.86 -1.18
CA GLN A 11 -7.99 -15.29 -1.54
C GLN A 11 -7.76 -15.50 -3.05
N LEU A 12 -8.32 -14.64 -3.89
CA LEU A 12 -8.18 -14.71 -5.35
C LEU A 12 -6.86 -14.10 -5.87
N MET A 13 -6.17 -13.31 -5.04
CA MET A 13 -4.95 -12.59 -5.41
C MET A 13 -3.71 -13.22 -4.75
N GLN A 14 -3.51 -14.53 -4.92
CA GLN A 14 -2.40 -15.27 -4.33
C GLN A 14 -1.43 -15.85 -5.37
N ASP A 15 -1.60 -15.50 -6.65
CA ASP A 15 -0.69 -15.86 -7.74
C ASP A 15 -0.43 -14.66 -8.66
N ALA A 16 0.71 -14.66 -9.32
CA ALA A 16 1.14 -13.54 -10.16
C ALA A 16 0.19 -13.26 -11.34
N PRO A 17 -0.34 -14.26 -12.08
CA PRO A 17 -1.30 -14.01 -13.14
C PRO A 17 -2.58 -13.32 -12.68
N SER A 18 -3.16 -13.74 -11.55
CA SER A 18 -4.38 -13.15 -10.97
C SER A 18 -4.13 -11.69 -10.54
N ILE A 19 -3.01 -11.42 -9.84
CA ILE A 19 -2.62 -10.08 -9.42
C ILE A 19 -2.42 -9.16 -10.63
N THR A 20 -1.69 -9.62 -11.64
CA THR A 20 -1.45 -8.87 -12.88
C THR A 20 -2.76 -8.52 -13.59
N ARG A 21 -3.67 -9.50 -13.73
CA ARG A 21 -4.96 -9.31 -14.37
C ARG A 21 -5.83 -8.29 -13.63
N ILE A 22 -5.99 -8.46 -12.32
CA ILE A 22 -6.81 -7.58 -11.49
C ILE A 22 -6.27 -6.14 -11.54
N THR A 23 -4.95 -5.97 -11.42
CA THR A 23 -4.32 -4.64 -11.51
C THR A 23 -4.60 -3.99 -12.87
N ARG A 24 -4.38 -4.71 -13.97
CA ARG A 24 -4.70 -4.21 -15.32
C ARG A 24 -6.17 -3.80 -15.44
N ASP A 25 -7.09 -4.64 -14.96
CA ASP A 25 -8.52 -4.43 -15.12
C ASP A 25 -9.01 -3.23 -14.30
N VAL A 26 -8.49 -3.03 -13.07
CA VAL A 26 -8.76 -1.84 -12.24
C VAL A 26 -8.28 -0.57 -12.95
N LEU A 27 -7.01 -0.53 -13.37
CA LEU A 27 -6.44 0.66 -14.01
C LEU A 27 -7.10 0.97 -15.36
N THR A 28 -7.45 -0.06 -16.13
CA THR A 28 -8.22 0.09 -17.38
C THR A 28 -9.59 0.71 -17.10
N THR A 29 -10.23 0.32 -16.00
CA THR A 29 -11.54 0.88 -15.62
C THR A 29 -11.41 2.35 -15.25
N LEU A 30 -10.41 2.73 -14.44
CA LEU A 30 -10.15 4.12 -14.07
C LEU A 30 -9.86 5.00 -15.29
N ALA A 31 -8.98 4.53 -16.19
CA ALA A 31 -8.67 5.23 -17.41
C ALA A 31 -9.92 5.44 -18.31
N ARG A 32 -10.79 4.43 -18.44
CA ARG A 32 -12.06 4.55 -19.18
C ARG A 32 -13.05 5.51 -18.53
N GLN A 33 -12.98 5.71 -17.22
CA GLN A 33 -13.78 6.70 -16.48
C GLN A 33 -13.25 8.13 -16.64
N GLY A 34 -12.17 8.34 -17.39
CA GLY A 34 -11.59 9.65 -17.66
C GLY A 34 -10.55 10.11 -16.64
N HIS A 35 -10.08 9.21 -15.77
CA HIS A 35 -8.95 9.52 -14.90
C HIS A 35 -7.69 9.76 -15.73
N VAL A 36 -6.90 10.76 -15.35
CA VAL A 36 -5.61 11.08 -15.99
C VAL A 36 -4.41 10.65 -15.14
N TYR A 37 -4.61 10.58 -13.82
CA TYR A 37 -3.62 10.12 -12.84
C TYR A 37 -4.30 9.49 -11.63
N ASP A 38 -3.78 8.35 -11.20
CA ASP A 38 -4.17 7.70 -9.96
C ASP A 38 -2.95 7.20 -9.18
N GLU A 39 -3.10 7.07 -7.88
CA GLU A 39 -2.20 6.28 -7.03
C GLU A 39 -3.01 5.15 -6.40
N ILE A 40 -2.76 3.92 -6.85
CA ILE A 40 -3.36 2.75 -6.22
C ILE A 40 -2.41 2.17 -5.17
N ARG A 41 -2.99 1.63 -4.12
CA ARG A 41 -2.23 1.03 -3.03
C ARG A 41 -2.61 -0.41 -2.79
N PHE A 42 -1.65 -1.22 -2.40
CA PHE A 42 -1.85 -2.60 -1.98
C PHE A 42 -0.77 -3.02 -0.97
N ALA A 43 -1.07 -4.03 -0.17
CA ALA A 43 -0.14 -4.56 0.82
C ALA A 43 0.50 -5.85 0.30
N PRO A 44 1.77 -5.83 -0.16
CA PRO A 44 2.41 -7.01 -0.77
C PRO A 44 2.40 -8.24 0.15
N GLN A 45 2.57 -8.03 1.45
CA GLN A 45 2.58 -9.08 2.47
C GLN A 45 1.28 -9.88 2.57
N LEU A 46 0.15 -9.37 2.07
CA LEU A 46 -1.13 -10.07 2.08
C LEU A 46 -1.30 -11.06 0.92
N HIS A 47 -0.38 -11.09 -0.01
CA HIS A 47 -0.41 -11.92 -1.22
C HIS A 47 0.60 -13.08 -1.19
N THR A 48 1.10 -13.44 0.00
CA THR A 48 2.19 -14.43 0.16
C THR A 48 1.70 -15.81 0.63
N ARG A 49 0.40 -15.98 0.85
CA ARG A 49 -0.20 -17.19 1.45
C ARG A 49 0.00 -18.46 0.60
N ALA A 50 0.11 -18.31 -0.72
CA ALA A 50 0.33 -19.42 -1.66
C ALA A 50 1.79 -19.55 -2.13
N GLY A 51 2.73 -18.93 -1.40
CA GLY A 51 4.17 -19.09 -1.64
C GLY A 51 4.83 -17.98 -2.46
N LEU A 52 4.11 -16.95 -2.89
CA LEU A 52 4.73 -15.75 -3.44
C LEU A 52 5.54 -15.02 -2.35
N ARG A 53 6.65 -14.41 -2.74
CA ARG A 53 7.32 -13.39 -1.92
C ARG A 53 6.64 -12.04 -2.13
N GLN A 54 6.83 -11.10 -1.23
CA GLN A 54 6.35 -9.73 -1.41
C GLN A 54 6.85 -9.13 -2.73
N GLN A 55 8.10 -9.37 -3.08
CA GLN A 55 8.69 -8.95 -4.35
C GLN A 55 7.91 -9.46 -5.56
N ASP A 56 7.55 -10.74 -5.59
CA ASP A 56 6.82 -11.36 -6.70
C ASP A 56 5.44 -10.72 -6.90
N ALA A 57 4.77 -10.37 -5.78
CA ALA A 57 3.49 -9.64 -5.82
C ALA A 57 3.64 -8.22 -6.37
N ILE A 58 4.71 -7.50 -6.00
CA ILE A 58 5.02 -6.17 -6.52
C ILE A 58 5.26 -6.23 -8.03
N GLU A 59 6.07 -7.18 -8.50
CA GLU A 59 6.36 -7.35 -9.92
C GLU A 59 5.10 -7.67 -10.72
N ALA A 60 4.19 -8.48 -10.17
CA ALA A 60 2.90 -8.80 -10.80
C ALA A 60 2.01 -7.54 -10.92
N VAL A 61 1.95 -6.69 -9.89
CA VAL A 61 1.22 -5.41 -9.94
C VAL A 61 1.84 -4.48 -10.98
N LEU A 62 3.17 -4.35 -11.01
CA LEU A 62 3.86 -3.52 -11.98
C LEU A 62 3.63 -4.00 -13.43
N ALA A 63 3.60 -5.32 -13.66
CA ALA A 63 3.28 -5.90 -14.96
C ALA A 63 1.85 -5.55 -15.42
N GLY A 64 0.85 -5.64 -14.50
CA GLY A 64 -0.53 -5.25 -14.78
C GLY A 64 -0.66 -3.75 -15.06
N ARG A 65 0.05 -2.92 -14.28
CA ARG A 65 0.14 -1.47 -14.51
C ARG A 65 0.68 -1.16 -15.90
N GLU A 66 1.79 -1.78 -16.28
CA GLU A 66 2.39 -1.54 -17.59
C GLU A 66 1.47 -1.92 -18.74
N GLN A 67 0.72 -3.03 -18.63
CA GLN A 67 -0.28 -3.42 -19.62
C GLN A 67 -1.38 -2.37 -19.77
N ALA A 68 -1.89 -1.82 -18.66
CA ALA A 68 -2.90 -0.76 -18.70
C ALA A 68 -2.38 0.52 -19.31
N LEU A 69 -1.18 0.97 -18.93
CA LEU A 69 -0.59 2.21 -19.45
C LEU A 69 -0.27 2.11 -20.95
N ARG A 70 0.11 0.95 -21.46
CA ARG A 70 0.27 0.75 -22.92
C ARG A 70 -1.05 0.90 -23.68
N ALA A 71 -2.16 0.46 -23.08
CA ALA A 71 -3.49 0.59 -23.70
C ALA A 71 -4.07 2.01 -23.60
N PHE A 72 -3.61 2.82 -22.64
CA PHE A 72 -4.08 4.18 -22.35
C PHE A 72 -2.89 5.14 -22.21
N PRO A 73 -2.30 5.63 -23.33
CA PRO A 73 -1.04 6.39 -23.27
C PRO A 73 -1.11 7.72 -22.51
N ASP A 74 -2.30 8.31 -22.38
CA ASP A 74 -2.51 9.58 -21.67
C ASP A 74 -2.79 9.38 -20.17
N TYR A 75 -3.02 8.16 -19.73
CA TYR A 75 -3.22 7.81 -18.33
C TYR A 75 -1.90 7.54 -17.62
N ARG A 76 -1.83 7.93 -16.36
CA ARG A 76 -0.67 7.67 -15.49
C ARG A 76 -1.14 7.06 -14.17
N CYS A 77 -0.30 6.19 -13.61
CA CYS A 77 -0.57 5.59 -12.31
C CYS A 77 0.71 5.36 -11.52
N GLY A 78 0.72 5.75 -10.25
CA GLY A 78 1.71 5.38 -9.26
C GLY A 78 1.21 4.22 -8.37
N ILE A 79 2.14 3.41 -7.87
CA ILE A 79 1.86 2.34 -6.92
C ILE A 79 2.39 2.72 -5.55
N LEU A 80 1.55 2.66 -4.51
CA LEU A 80 1.95 2.78 -3.12
C LEU A 80 1.98 1.40 -2.47
N LEU A 81 3.09 1.06 -1.81
CA LEU A 81 3.21 -0.20 -1.08
C LEU A 81 2.77 0.00 0.38
N CYS A 82 1.77 -0.76 0.82
CA CYS A 82 1.24 -0.63 2.17
C CYS A 82 1.97 -1.54 3.15
N CYS A 83 2.52 -0.94 4.19
CA CYS A 83 2.70 -1.60 5.47
C CYS A 83 1.33 -1.77 6.14
N MET A 84 1.19 -2.76 7.01
CA MET A 84 -0.09 -3.11 7.59
C MET A 84 -0.06 -3.10 9.11
N CYS A 85 -1.10 -2.49 9.70
CA CYS A 85 -1.49 -2.68 11.08
C CYS A 85 -2.50 -3.83 11.15
N ILE A 86 -2.04 -5.03 11.51
CA ILE A 86 -2.86 -6.23 11.62
C ILE A 86 -2.63 -6.92 12.97
N GLY A 87 -3.73 -7.33 13.60
CA GLY A 87 -3.67 -8.05 14.86
C GLY A 87 -3.19 -7.19 16.06
N PRO A 88 -3.08 -7.82 17.23
CA PRO A 88 -2.55 -7.17 18.42
C PRO A 88 -1.04 -6.92 18.27
N GLU A 89 -0.57 -5.84 18.86
CA GLU A 89 0.85 -5.44 18.81
C GLU A 89 1.34 -5.24 17.36
N THR A 90 2.63 -5.35 17.14
CA THR A 90 3.28 -5.18 15.83
C THR A 90 3.76 -6.53 15.30
N VAL A 91 2.87 -7.53 15.30
CA VAL A 91 3.18 -8.94 14.98
C VAL A 91 3.82 -9.14 13.59
N ASN A 92 3.53 -8.26 12.65
CA ASN A 92 4.03 -8.30 11.28
C ASN A 92 5.10 -7.22 11.00
N MET A 93 5.85 -6.82 12.02
CA MET A 93 6.87 -5.77 11.85
C MET A 93 7.97 -6.18 10.85
N ALA A 94 8.38 -7.45 10.83
CA ALA A 94 9.39 -7.94 9.90
C ALA A 94 8.91 -7.80 8.45
N GLU A 95 7.68 -8.18 8.16
CA GLU A 95 7.04 -8.05 6.85
C GLU A 95 6.86 -6.58 6.45
N ASN A 96 6.52 -5.71 7.41
CA ASN A 96 6.44 -4.28 7.18
C ASN A 96 7.80 -3.68 6.81
N LEU A 97 8.86 -4.02 7.53
CA LEU A 97 10.21 -3.53 7.22
C LEU A 97 10.73 -4.08 5.88
N GLU A 98 10.34 -5.28 5.48
CA GLU A 98 10.59 -5.79 4.13
C GLU A 98 9.86 -4.94 3.09
N THR A 99 8.56 -4.62 3.30
CA THR A 99 7.79 -3.74 2.42
C THR A 99 8.48 -2.37 2.24
N VAL A 100 9.00 -1.78 3.32
CA VAL A 100 9.76 -0.51 3.25
C VAL A 100 11.00 -0.64 2.37
N ARG A 101 11.80 -1.69 2.54
CA ARG A 101 13.01 -1.93 1.72
C ARG A 101 12.65 -2.15 0.25
N LEU A 102 11.60 -2.91 -0.02
CA LEU A 102 11.10 -3.13 -1.39
C LEU A 102 10.55 -1.84 -2.00
N THR A 103 9.90 -0.97 -1.21
CA THR A 103 9.52 0.37 -1.69
C THR A 103 10.75 1.12 -2.22
N ARG A 104 11.87 1.08 -1.51
CA ARG A 104 13.11 1.71 -1.96
C ARG A 104 13.64 1.07 -3.25
N ALA A 105 13.62 -0.25 -3.32
CA ALA A 105 14.14 -0.99 -4.49
C ALA A 105 13.36 -0.68 -5.77
N TYR A 106 12.05 -0.46 -5.67
CA TYR A 106 11.17 -0.21 -6.82
C TYR A 106 10.78 1.27 -7.00
N LEU A 107 11.31 2.17 -6.17
CA LEU A 107 11.02 3.61 -6.27
C LEU A 107 11.47 4.14 -7.65
N GLY A 108 10.54 4.78 -8.36
CA GLY A 108 10.76 5.27 -9.72
C GLY A 108 10.51 4.24 -10.83
N SER A 109 10.38 2.96 -10.52
CA SER A 109 10.02 1.90 -11.47
C SER A 109 8.50 1.64 -11.51
N GLY A 110 7.70 2.65 -11.13
CA GLY A 110 6.25 2.56 -11.02
C GLY A 110 5.76 2.64 -9.57
N VAL A 111 6.57 2.25 -8.59
CA VAL A 111 6.33 2.55 -7.18
C VAL A 111 6.71 4.01 -6.91
N VAL A 112 5.81 4.75 -6.24
CA VAL A 112 5.95 6.18 -5.96
C VAL A 112 6.05 6.51 -4.47
N GLY A 113 5.87 5.52 -3.60
CA GLY A 113 5.97 5.71 -2.16
C GLY A 113 5.34 4.55 -1.39
N MET A 114 5.16 4.76 -0.12
CA MET A 114 4.55 3.78 0.79
C MET A 114 3.42 4.39 1.62
N ASP A 115 2.68 3.50 2.29
CA ASP A 115 1.60 3.82 3.20
C ASP A 115 1.65 2.89 4.42
N LEU A 116 1.00 3.29 5.51
CA LEU A 116 0.61 2.39 6.60
C LEU A 116 -0.92 2.39 6.67
N ALA A 117 -1.52 1.22 6.55
CA ALA A 117 -2.97 1.02 6.57
C ALA A 117 -3.36 -0.17 7.45
N GLY A 118 -4.65 -0.44 7.57
CA GLY A 118 -5.19 -1.59 8.30
C GLY A 118 -6.09 -1.18 9.45
N ALA A 119 -6.00 -1.88 10.59
CA ALA A 119 -6.91 -1.67 11.71
C ALA A 119 -6.40 -0.57 12.65
N GLU A 120 -6.77 0.67 12.36
CA GLU A 120 -6.46 1.81 13.21
C GLU A 120 -7.03 1.60 14.64
N GLY A 121 -6.23 1.91 15.65
CA GLY A 121 -6.63 1.90 17.06
C GLY A 121 -6.49 0.55 17.76
N ILE A 122 -6.19 -0.56 17.07
CA ILE A 122 -5.85 -1.82 17.73
C ILE A 122 -4.49 -1.69 18.43
N VAL A 123 -3.53 -1.04 17.76
CA VAL A 123 -2.21 -0.71 18.30
C VAL A 123 -2.00 0.79 18.14
N PRO A 124 -1.47 1.50 19.14
CA PRO A 124 -1.12 2.91 18.99
C PRO A 124 -0.20 3.13 17.79
N LEU A 125 -0.51 4.14 16.95
CA LEU A 125 0.23 4.43 15.73
C LEU A 125 1.75 4.62 16.00
N ARG A 126 2.09 5.20 17.14
CA ARG A 126 3.48 5.41 17.57
C ARG A 126 4.32 4.12 17.69
N ASN A 127 3.69 2.95 17.88
CA ASN A 127 4.39 1.67 17.95
C ASN A 127 4.94 1.22 16.59
N PHE A 128 4.47 1.84 15.50
CA PHE A 128 4.97 1.62 14.14
C PHE A 128 6.13 2.54 13.75
N HIS A 129 6.71 3.32 14.70
CA HIS A 129 7.84 4.20 14.44
C HIS A 129 8.99 3.52 13.66
N PRO A 130 9.33 2.22 13.85
CA PRO A 130 10.45 1.62 13.10
C PRO A 130 10.22 1.65 11.58
N ILE A 131 8.96 1.58 11.12
CA ILE A 131 8.60 1.68 9.70
C ILE A 131 8.98 3.07 9.16
N PHE A 132 8.57 4.11 9.89
CA PHE A 132 8.77 5.50 9.48
C PHE A 132 10.22 5.95 9.67
N ASP A 133 10.91 5.45 10.68
CA ASP A 133 12.34 5.68 10.87
C ASP A 133 13.15 5.13 9.68
N LEU A 134 12.89 3.89 9.28
CA LEU A 134 13.52 3.29 8.10
C LEU A 134 13.13 4.03 6.81
N ALA A 135 11.85 4.43 6.67
CA ALA A 135 11.41 5.19 5.50
C ALA A 135 12.14 6.53 5.37
N ARG A 136 12.36 7.24 6.49
CA ARG A 136 13.15 8.49 6.51
C ARG A 136 14.62 8.25 6.19
N GLU A 137 15.22 7.21 6.77
CA GLU A 137 16.61 6.82 6.48
C GLU A 137 16.82 6.55 4.99
N LEU A 138 15.85 5.88 4.36
CA LEU A 138 15.86 5.56 2.93
C LEU A 138 15.34 6.69 2.03
N ALA A 139 15.00 7.85 2.60
CA ALA A 139 14.43 9.01 1.90
C ALA A 139 13.19 8.66 1.06
N LEU A 140 12.29 7.85 1.60
CA LEU A 140 11.05 7.44 0.93
C LEU A 140 9.93 8.46 1.14
N PRO A 141 9.17 8.82 0.10
CA PRO A 141 7.90 9.50 0.26
C PRO A 141 6.87 8.54 0.86
N PHE A 142 6.07 9.02 1.82
CA PHE A 142 5.01 8.21 2.41
C PHE A 142 3.76 9.00 2.77
N THR A 143 2.66 8.30 2.79
CA THR A 143 1.38 8.69 3.37
C THR A 143 1.10 7.79 4.58
N CYS A 144 0.13 8.13 5.39
CA CYS A 144 -0.28 7.32 6.53
C CYS A 144 -1.79 7.41 6.70
N HIS A 145 -2.45 6.27 6.91
CA HIS A 145 -3.83 6.26 7.37
C HIS A 145 -3.87 6.73 8.82
N ALA A 146 -4.67 7.75 9.09
CA ALA A 146 -4.88 8.30 10.43
C ALA A 146 -6.19 9.08 10.48
N GLY A 147 -6.85 9.10 11.64
CA GLY A 147 -8.12 9.79 11.82
C GLY A 147 -9.28 9.17 11.05
N ASP A 148 -9.31 7.85 10.88
CA ASP A 148 -10.45 7.09 10.34
C ASP A 148 -11.38 6.64 11.48
N SER A 149 -10.89 5.84 12.39
CA SER A 149 -11.65 5.31 13.53
C SER A 149 -11.14 5.82 14.88
N GLN A 150 -10.07 6.59 14.89
CA GLN A 150 -9.46 7.22 16.06
C GLN A 150 -9.48 8.74 15.93
N GLY A 151 -9.27 9.42 17.06
CA GLY A 151 -9.29 10.88 17.11
C GLY A 151 -8.05 11.56 16.51
N PRO A 152 -7.96 12.90 16.63
CA PRO A 152 -6.93 13.72 15.99
C PRO A 152 -5.48 13.39 16.44
N ASP A 153 -5.31 12.65 17.52
CA ASP A 153 -3.98 12.28 18.00
C ASP A 153 -3.25 11.36 17.03
N THR A 154 -3.96 10.47 16.33
CA THR A 154 -3.33 9.62 15.30
C THR A 154 -2.87 10.43 14.10
N VAL A 155 -3.63 11.48 13.74
CA VAL A 155 -3.21 12.43 12.69
C VAL A 155 -1.94 13.17 13.11
N ARG A 156 -1.87 13.61 14.38
CA ARG A 156 -0.68 14.25 14.92
C ARG A 156 0.53 13.31 14.91
N ASP A 157 0.36 12.08 15.38
CA ASP A 157 1.42 11.05 15.34
C ASP A 157 1.94 10.83 13.90
N ALA A 158 1.04 10.76 12.90
CA ALA A 158 1.41 10.60 11.50
C ALA A 158 2.21 11.81 10.95
N LEU A 159 1.83 13.03 11.34
CA LEU A 159 2.57 14.25 10.97
C LEU A 159 3.95 14.30 11.65
N ASP A 160 4.04 13.90 12.91
CA ASP A 160 5.30 13.83 13.67
C ASP A 160 6.27 12.81 13.05
N PHE A 161 5.76 11.72 12.45
CA PHE A 161 6.56 10.80 11.64
C PHE A 161 7.05 11.41 10.32
N GLY A 162 6.44 12.53 9.89
CA GLY A 162 6.81 13.23 8.66
C GLY A 162 5.97 12.86 7.44
N ALA A 163 4.78 12.27 7.64
CA ALA A 163 3.85 11.99 6.54
C ALA A 163 3.54 13.28 5.77
N LYS A 164 3.62 13.23 4.44
CA LYS A 164 3.30 14.36 3.57
C LYS A 164 1.82 14.42 3.21
N ARG A 165 1.13 13.31 3.35
CA ARG A 165 -0.30 13.17 3.13
C ARG A 165 -0.89 12.25 4.19
N ILE A 166 -2.15 12.48 4.53
CA ILE A 166 -2.91 11.68 5.49
C ILE A 166 -4.05 11.00 4.72
N GLY A 167 -4.18 9.69 4.91
CA GLY A 167 -5.36 8.95 4.49
C GLY A 167 -6.47 9.15 5.52
N HIS A 168 -7.69 9.43 5.10
CA HIS A 168 -8.85 9.83 5.90
C HIS A 168 -8.71 11.24 6.51
N GLY A 169 -8.20 11.39 7.70
CA GLY A 169 -7.97 12.70 8.34
C GLY A 169 -9.25 13.47 8.66
N HIS A 170 -10.38 12.78 8.95
CA HIS A 170 -11.67 13.42 9.15
C HIS A 170 -12.12 13.50 10.62
N HIS A 171 -11.27 13.10 11.55
CA HIS A 171 -11.44 13.26 12.99
C HIS A 171 -10.44 14.25 13.60
#